data_118cbf5f6419e1c96aeaa05fec1a6534
#
_entry.id   118cbf5f6419e1c96aeaa05fec1a6534
#
_cell.length_a   1.000
_cell.length_b   1.000
_cell.length_c   1.000
_cell.angle_alpha   90.00
_cell.angle_beta   90.00
_cell.angle_gamma   90.00
#
_symmetry.space_group_name_H-M   'P 1'
#
loop_
_entity.id
_entity.type
_entity.pdbx_description
1 polymer ?
#
loop_
_entity_poly.entity_id
_entity_poly.type
_entity_poly.pdbx_seq_one_letter_code
_entity_poly.pdbx_strand_id
1 'polypeptide(L)'
;MKIKDVVCAAGSTGFYFDDQRAIKRGAGHDGMFYIGQPVTEGFSAVRMKGEAVSVMIVLEDGQIAFGDCAAVQYSGAGGRDPLFLAKDFIPIIEQYVRPMLLGREADDFRGLCAQMEAIEVNGKRLHTAIRYGVSQAILDAVAKATGRLMCEVVADEYGCTVSQTPIPIFTQSGDDRYDNADKMIIKRAQVLPHALINNVQTKLGEHGEKLLEYVKWLRDRILTMRADESYQPVLHIDVYGTIGAAFGNNNYAAMADYLAELEQAAKPFHLRIEGPMDCDCDRETQIVALAGLTAELDRRGIQVELVADEWCNTLEDIREFADRRAGHMVQIKTPDLGAVSYTHLRAHET
;
A
#
# COMPACT_ATOMS: atom_id res chain seq x y z
N MET A 1 -19.00 -13.04 -24.59
CA MET A 1 -18.47 -12.01 -25.52
C MET A 1 -16.96 -12.15 -25.58
N LYS A 2 -16.39 -12.28 -26.79
CA LYS A 2 -14.96 -12.59 -26.94
C LYS A 2 -14.06 -11.36 -26.86
N ILE A 3 -12.87 -11.56 -26.35
CA ILE A 3 -11.78 -10.60 -26.37
C ILE A 3 -11.18 -10.60 -27.77
N LYS A 4 -11.28 -9.45 -28.46
CA LYS A 4 -10.81 -9.27 -29.84
C LYS A 4 -9.37 -8.83 -29.89
N ASP A 5 -8.95 -7.96 -28.96
CA ASP A 5 -7.58 -7.44 -28.92
C ASP A 5 -7.19 -6.97 -27.49
N VAL A 6 -5.88 -6.83 -27.26
CA VAL A 6 -5.30 -6.22 -26.07
C VAL A 6 -4.26 -5.21 -26.53
N VAL A 7 -4.44 -3.96 -26.18
CA VAL A 7 -3.59 -2.83 -26.60
C VAL A 7 -2.97 -2.18 -25.38
N CYS A 8 -1.69 -1.86 -25.45
CA CYS A 8 -0.95 -1.18 -24.38
C CYS A 8 -0.56 0.24 -24.77
N ALA A 9 -0.62 1.16 -23.82
CA ALA A 9 -0.14 2.53 -23.99
C ALA A 9 0.70 2.96 -22.79
N ALA A 10 1.88 3.53 -23.06
CA ALA A 10 2.71 4.12 -22.02
C ALA A 10 2.07 5.39 -21.46
N GLY A 11 2.14 5.56 -20.15
CA GLY A 11 1.61 6.70 -19.44
C GLY A 11 2.49 7.13 -18.26
N SER A 12 1.94 7.98 -17.39
CA SER A 12 2.59 8.43 -16.16
C SER A 12 1.64 8.27 -14.99
N THR A 13 2.18 7.90 -13.83
CA THR A 13 1.40 7.87 -12.59
C THR A 13 1.34 9.27 -11.96
N GLY A 14 0.47 9.45 -10.96
CA GLY A 14 0.47 10.62 -10.10
C GLY A 14 1.59 10.59 -9.04
N PHE A 15 2.39 9.51 -8.97
CA PHE A 15 3.49 9.35 -8.04
C PHE A 15 4.83 9.60 -8.72
N TYR A 16 5.86 9.78 -7.88
CA TYR A 16 7.26 9.64 -8.27
C TYR A 16 7.72 8.20 -8.01
N PHE A 17 8.77 7.77 -8.71
CA PHE A 17 9.56 6.63 -8.26
C PHE A 17 10.73 7.16 -7.45
N ASP A 18 10.83 6.75 -6.20
CA ASP A 18 11.86 7.17 -5.26
C ASP A 18 12.76 5.99 -4.87
N ASP A 19 14.06 6.18 -4.98
CA ASP A 19 15.04 5.23 -4.48
C ASP A 19 15.10 5.31 -2.95
N GLN A 20 14.27 4.52 -2.28
CA GLN A 20 14.16 4.50 -0.83
C GLN A 20 15.52 4.22 -0.14
N ARG A 21 16.35 3.36 -0.74
CA ARG A 21 17.68 3.03 -0.18
C ARG A 21 18.60 4.23 -0.20
N ALA A 22 18.59 5.02 -1.27
CA ALA A 22 19.37 6.26 -1.35
C ALA A 22 18.86 7.31 -0.35
N ILE A 23 17.53 7.44 -0.20
CA ILE A 23 16.91 8.36 0.76
C ILE A 23 17.29 7.96 2.20
N LYS A 24 17.16 6.70 2.57
CA LYS A 24 17.58 6.19 3.90
C LYS A 24 19.08 6.38 4.18
N ARG A 25 19.92 6.40 3.14
CA ARG A 25 21.36 6.68 3.25
C ARG A 25 21.69 8.17 3.35
N GLY A 26 20.68 9.03 3.42
CA GLY A 26 20.85 10.47 3.66
C GLY A 26 20.95 11.31 2.39
N ALA A 27 20.31 10.93 1.28
CA ALA A 27 20.19 11.79 0.11
C ALA A 27 19.62 13.16 0.53
N GLY A 28 20.29 14.24 0.13
CA GLY A 28 19.87 15.61 0.43
C GLY A 28 18.64 16.04 -0.38
N HIS A 29 18.06 17.17 -0.02
CA HIS A 29 16.93 17.78 -0.73
C HIS A 29 17.30 19.13 -1.34
N ASP A 30 16.73 19.42 -2.52
CA ASP A 30 16.63 20.76 -3.09
C ASP A 30 15.19 20.93 -3.61
N GLY A 31 14.33 21.51 -2.79
CA GLY A 31 12.90 21.54 -3.03
C GLY A 31 12.31 20.14 -3.13
N MET A 32 11.67 19.81 -4.25
CA MET A 32 11.11 18.48 -4.53
C MET A 32 12.12 17.48 -5.09
N PHE A 33 13.35 17.90 -5.40
CA PHE A 33 14.40 17.02 -5.91
C PHE A 33 15.22 16.43 -4.77
N TYR A 34 15.68 15.20 -4.96
CA TYR A 34 16.72 14.61 -4.13
C TYR A 34 18.08 14.83 -4.79
N ILE A 35 19.08 15.19 -3.96
CA ILE A 35 20.47 15.37 -4.38
C ILE A 35 21.23 14.09 -4.05
N GLY A 36 22.01 13.59 -5.01
CA GLY A 36 22.86 12.41 -4.84
C GLY A 36 22.69 11.42 -5.97
N GLN A 37 23.40 10.29 -5.85
CA GLN A 37 23.33 9.21 -6.82
C GLN A 37 22.34 8.15 -6.34
N PRO A 38 21.54 7.55 -7.24
CA PRO A 38 20.74 6.41 -6.91
C PRO A 38 21.60 5.19 -6.58
N VAL A 39 21.08 4.29 -5.76
CA VAL A 39 21.77 3.05 -5.34
C VAL A 39 20.97 1.79 -5.67
N THR A 40 19.70 1.92 -6.00
CA THR A 40 18.85 0.81 -6.43
C THR A 40 18.94 0.65 -7.96
N GLU A 41 19.07 -0.58 -8.41
CA GLU A 41 19.17 -0.91 -9.84
C GLU A 41 17.96 -0.37 -10.63
N GLY A 42 18.23 0.17 -11.83
CA GLY A 42 17.24 0.74 -12.74
C GLY A 42 16.96 2.23 -12.52
N PHE A 43 17.26 2.79 -11.34
CA PHE A 43 17.09 4.22 -11.08
C PHE A 43 18.19 5.06 -11.77
N SER A 44 17.77 6.11 -12.49
CA SER A 44 18.68 7.10 -13.09
C SER A 44 18.86 8.36 -12.23
N ALA A 45 17.99 8.56 -11.26
CA ALA A 45 18.06 9.61 -10.23
C ALA A 45 17.36 9.09 -8.97
N VAL A 46 17.63 9.70 -7.80
CA VAL A 46 17.00 9.30 -6.53
C VAL A 46 15.48 9.48 -6.58
N ARG A 47 14.99 10.49 -7.29
CA ARG A 47 13.57 10.67 -7.61
C ARG A 47 13.38 10.76 -9.12
N MET A 48 12.47 9.96 -9.64
CA MET A 48 12.14 9.89 -11.05
C MET A 48 10.62 10.08 -11.25
N LYS A 49 10.24 10.45 -12.48
CA LYS A 49 8.85 10.41 -12.91
C LYS A 49 8.31 8.98 -12.80
N GLY A 50 7.17 8.79 -12.16
CA GLY A 50 6.49 7.50 -12.14
C GLY A 50 5.86 7.19 -13.50
N GLU A 51 6.10 5.98 -14.01
CA GLU A 51 5.51 5.49 -15.26
C GLU A 51 4.40 4.49 -15.01
N ALA A 52 3.48 4.41 -15.95
CA ALA A 52 2.38 3.44 -15.97
C ALA A 52 2.20 2.88 -17.37
N VAL A 53 1.50 1.76 -17.48
CA VAL A 53 1.03 1.20 -18.75
C VAL A 53 -0.48 1.00 -18.65
N SER A 54 -1.24 1.73 -19.47
CA SER A 54 -2.66 1.47 -19.63
C SER A 54 -2.85 0.24 -20.52
N VAL A 55 -3.63 -0.71 -20.03
CA VAL A 55 -4.05 -1.92 -20.76
C VAL A 55 -5.50 -1.77 -21.17
N MET A 56 -5.76 -1.90 -22.45
CA MET A 56 -7.08 -1.81 -23.07
C MET A 56 -7.46 -3.17 -23.65
N ILE A 57 -8.49 -3.81 -23.11
CA ILE A 57 -9.08 -5.04 -23.67
C ILE A 57 -10.23 -4.63 -24.57
N VAL A 58 -10.12 -4.94 -25.85
CA VAL A 58 -11.14 -4.66 -26.88
C VAL A 58 -12.04 -5.88 -27.02
N LEU A 59 -13.34 -5.71 -26.81
CA LEU A 59 -14.36 -6.75 -26.97
C LEU A 59 -14.85 -6.80 -28.44
N GLU A 60 -15.47 -7.91 -28.85
CA GLU A 60 -15.91 -8.12 -30.23
C GLU A 60 -17.00 -7.14 -30.68
N ASP A 61 -17.76 -6.57 -29.77
CA ASP A 61 -18.76 -5.53 -30.04
C ASP A 61 -18.18 -4.12 -30.12
N GLY A 62 -16.86 -3.96 -29.89
CA GLY A 62 -16.14 -2.70 -29.92
C GLY A 62 -16.06 -1.97 -28.57
N GLN A 63 -16.64 -2.49 -27.50
CA GLN A 63 -16.42 -1.96 -26.15
C GLN A 63 -14.94 -2.13 -25.75
N ILE A 64 -14.43 -1.18 -24.98
CA ILE A 64 -13.05 -1.19 -24.48
C ILE A 64 -13.07 -1.22 -22.97
N ALA A 65 -12.41 -2.19 -22.38
CA ALA A 65 -12.19 -2.29 -20.95
C ALA A 65 -10.78 -1.82 -20.58
N PHE A 66 -10.62 -1.22 -19.41
CA PHE A 66 -9.40 -0.53 -19.00
C PHE A 66 -8.84 -1.06 -17.70
N GLY A 67 -7.51 -1.03 -17.62
CA GLY A 67 -6.76 -1.21 -16.38
C GLY A 67 -5.38 -0.57 -16.50
N ASP A 68 -4.85 -0.08 -15.39
CA ASP A 68 -3.57 0.62 -15.37
C ASP A 68 -2.53 -0.15 -14.56
N CYS A 69 -1.47 -0.60 -15.25
CA CYS A 69 -0.30 -1.18 -14.62
C CYS A 69 0.50 -0.05 -13.97
N ALA A 70 0.36 0.11 -12.68
CA ALA A 70 1.06 1.10 -11.87
C ALA A 70 1.79 0.41 -10.72
N ALA A 71 3.06 0.77 -10.49
CA ALA A 71 3.83 0.32 -9.35
C ALA A 71 3.78 1.38 -8.24
N VAL A 72 4.16 0.98 -7.03
CA VAL A 72 4.27 1.89 -5.90
C VAL A 72 5.53 2.74 -5.96
N GLN A 73 5.58 3.80 -5.14
CA GLN A 73 6.65 4.79 -5.11
C GLN A 73 8.03 4.18 -4.84
N TYR A 74 8.15 3.22 -3.91
CA TYR A 74 9.41 2.66 -3.44
C TYR A 74 9.72 1.30 -4.07
N SER A 75 9.77 1.24 -5.39
CA SER A 75 10.09 0.02 -6.14
C SER A 75 11.47 -0.53 -5.77
N GLY A 76 11.61 -1.86 -5.75
CA GLY A 76 12.87 -2.56 -5.47
C GLY A 76 13.34 -2.53 -4.01
N ALA A 77 12.52 -2.03 -3.08
CA ALA A 77 12.81 -2.01 -1.65
C ALA A 77 11.73 -2.73 -0.84
N GLY A 78 12.06 -3.25 0.35
CA GLY A 78 11.09 -3.90 1.25
C GLY A 78 10.39 -5.12 0.63
N GLY A 79 11.08 -5.91 -0.19
CA GLY A 79 10.53 -7.08 -0.87
C GLY A 79 9.72 -6.78 -2.14
N ARG A 80 9.62 -5.53 -2.56
CA ARG A 80 8.85 -5.10 -3.74
C ARG A 80 9.58 -5.41 -5.05
N ASP A 81 8.81 -5.56 -6.13
CA ASP A 81 9.31 -5.74 -7.48
C ASP A 81 10.18 -4.54 -7.94
N PRO A 82 11.07 -4.75 -8.95
CA PRO A 82 11.98 -3.72 -9.44
C PRO A 82 11.23 -2.52 -10.05
N LEU A 83 11.98 -1.50 -10.45
CA LEU A 83 11.45 -0.29 -11.08
C LEU A 83 10.63 -0.64 -12.34
N PHE A 84 9.41 -0.11 -12.42
CA PHE A 84 8.47 -0.37 -13.50
C PHE A 84 8.58 0.71 -14.58
N LEU A 85 9.23 0.39 -15.72
CA LEU A 85 9.32 1.28 -16.86
C LEU A 85 8.53 0.73 -18.05
N ALA A 86 7.69 1.56 -18.65
CA ALA A 86 6.78 1.15 -19.72
C ALA A 86 7.49 0.48 -20.89
N LYS A 87 8.69 0.97 -21.28
CA LYS A 87 9.51 0.42 -22.34
C LYS A 87 9.93 -1.04 -22.11
N ASP A 88 10.09 -1.44 -20.85
CA ASP A 88 10.56 -2.78 -20.49
C ASP A 88 9.39 -3.76 -20.31
N PHE A 89 8.20 -3.28 -19.95
CA PHE A 89 7.08 -4.12 -19.58
C PHE A 89 5.94 -4.20 -20.64
N ILE A 90 5.80 -3.22 -21.55
CA ILE A 90 4.88 -3.36 -22.69
C ILE A 90 5.20 -4.60 -23.51
N PRO A 91 6.46 -4.89 -23.90
CA PRO A 91 6.78 -6.10 -24.65
C PRO A 91 6.40 -7.40 -23.94
N ILE A 92 6.49 -7.41 -22.60
CA ILE A 92 6.10 -8.58 -21.78
C ILE A 92 4.58 -8.80 -21.85
N ILE A 93 3.79 -7.73 -21.74
CA ILE A 93 2.33 -7.82 -21.85
C ILE A 93 1.94 -8.30 -23.26
N GLU A 94 2.55 -7.74 -24.30
CA GLU A 94 2.27 -8.11 -25.69
C GLU A 94 2.66 -9.56 -26.01
N GLN A 95 3.78 -10.02 -25.47
CA GLN A 95 4.29 -11.36 -25.74
C GLN A 95 3.60 -12.47 -24.95
N TYR A 96 3.22 -12.22 -23.69
CA TYR A 96 2.73 -13.26 -22.79
C TYR A 96 1.26 -13.10 -22.38
N VAL A 97 0.80 -11.88 -22.10
CA VAL A 97 -0.56 -11.64 -21.62
C VAL A 97 -1.55 -11.56 -22.78
N ARG A 98 -1.22 -10.79 -23.81
CA ARG A 98 -2.10 -10.64 -24.98
C ARG A 98 -2.49 -11.98 -25.63
N PRO A 99 -1.57 -12.92 -25.93
CA PRO A 99 -1.95 -14.21 -26.52
C PRO A 99 -2.83 -15.06 -25.60
N MET A 100 -2.66 -14.96 -24.29
CA MET A 100 -3.46 -15.68 -23.30
C MET A 100 -4.93 -15.20 -23.31
N LEU A 101 -5.16 -13.92 -23.54
CA LEU A 101 -6.50 -13.30 -23.52
C LEU A 101 -7.22 -13.37 -24.87
N LEU A 102 -6.50 -13.34 -26.01
CA LEU A 102 -7.10 -13.28 -27.35
C LEU A 102 -8.07 -14.46 -27.61
N GLY A 103 -9.28 -14.12 -28.06
CA GLY A 103 -10.31 -15.08 -28.41
C GLY A 103 -11.01 -15.76 -27.22
N ARG A 104 -10.62 -15.41 -25.99
CA ARG A 104 -11.29 -15.92 -24.78
C ARG A 104 -12.64 -15.22 -24.58
N GLU A 105 -13.58 -15.93 -23.97
CA GLU A 105 -14.82 -15.31 -23.50
C GLU A 105 -14.52 -14.46 -22.25
N ALA A 106 -15.09 -13.23 -22.21
CA ALA A 106 -15.01 -12.34 -21.05
C ALA A 106 -16.21 -12.61 -20.11
N ASP A 107 -16.23 -13.76 -19.47
CA ASP A 107 -17.34 -14.24 -18.63
C ASP A 107 -16.89 -14.89 -17.30
N ASP A 108 -15.59 -15.08 -17.09
CA ASP A 108 -14.97 -15.71 -15.92
C ASP A 108 -13.76 -14.87 -15.46
N PHE A 109 -14.01 -13.91 -14.56
CA PHE A 109 -12.96 -13.03 -14.04
C PHE A 109 -11.89 -13.80 -13.26
N ARG A 110 -12.30 -14.68 -12.34
CA ARG A 110 -11.35 -15.45 -11.50
C ARG A 110 -10.51 -16.40 -12.33
N GLY A 111 -11.11 -17.12 -13.27
CA GLY A 111 -10.39 -18.05 -14.12
C GLY A 111 -9.41 -17.37 -15.06
N LEU A 112 -9.75 -16.23 -15.65
CA LEU A 112 -8.84 -15.44 -16.47
C LEU A 112 -7.69 -14.84 -15.65
N CYS A 113 -7.98 -14.33 -14.44
CA CYS A 113 -6.95 -13.86 -13.52
C CYS A 113 -6.01 -15.00 -13.08
N ALA A 114 -6.54 -16.17 -12.75
CA ALA A 114 -5.71 -17.31 -12.36
C ALA A 114 -4.75 -17.75 -13.49
N GLN A 115 -5.20 -17.71 -14.75
CA GLN A 115 -4.35 -18.00 -15.89
C GLN A 115 -3.26 -16.92 -16.08
N MET A 116 -3.59 -15.65 -15.90
CA MET A 116 -2.62 -14.56 -15.94
C MET A 116 -1.57 -14.68 -14.82
N GLU A 117 -2.01 -15.01 -13.60
CA GLU A 117 -1.13 -15.21 -12.45
C GLU A 117 -0.17 -16.40 -12.60
N ALA A 118 -0.54 -17.38 -13.42
CA ALA A 118 0.31 -18.54 -13.72
C ALA A 118 1.39 -18.27 -14.79
N ILE A 119 1.38 -17.09 -15.41
CA ILE A 119 2.41 -16.72 -16.40
C ILE A 119 3.74 -16.48 -15.67
N GLU A 120 4.77 -17.17 -16.13
CA GLU A 120 6.15 -16.96 -15.71
C GLU A 120 7.01 -16.48 -16.88
N VAL A 121 7.85 -15.50 -16.60
CA VAL A 121 8.85 -14.98 -17.53
C VAL A 121 10.23 -15.18 -16.91
N ASN A 122 11.09 -15.98 -17.54
CA ASN A 122 12.41 -16.36 -17.02
C ASN A 122 12.36 -16.96 -15.59
N GLY A 123 11.34 -17.80 -15.30
CA GLY A 123 11.15 -18.44 -14.00
C GLY A 123 10.70 -17.51 -12.88
N LYS A 124 10.17 -16.34 -13.24
CA LYS A 124 9.59 -15.37 -12.27
C LYS A 124 8.15 -15.06 -12.68
N ARG A 125 7.29 -14.86 -11.69
CA ARG A 125 5.93 -14.33 -11.91
C ARG A 125 6.01 -12.97 -12.63
N LEU A 126 4.92 -12.61 -13.32
CA LEU A 126 4.78 -11.27 -13.86
C LEU A 126 4.93 -10.22 -12.76
N HIS A 127 5.50 -9.07 -13.11
CA HIS A 127 5.59 -7.91 -12.23
C HIS A 127 4.23 -7.58 -11.60
N THR A 128 4.20 -7.25 -10.31
CA THR A 128 2.95 -6.96 -9.57
C THR A 128 2.12 -5.87 -10.23
N ALA A 129 2.75 -4.83 -10.79
CA ALA A 129 2.05 -3.79 -11.56
C ALA A 129 1.31 -4.34 -12.79
N ILE A 130 1.88 -5.30 -13.53
CA ILE A 130 1.19 -5.95 -14.66
C ILE A 130 -0.01 -6.73 -14.14
N ARG A 131 0.19 -7.55 -13.11
CA ARG A 131 -0.86 -8.36 -12.50
C ARG A 131 -2.00 -7.49 -12.01
N TYR A 132 -1.70 -6.35 -11.38
CA TYR A 132 -2.66 -5.35 -10.93
C TYR A 132 -3.46 -4.75 -12.09
N GLY A 133 -2.79 -4.14 -13.08
CA GLY A 133 -3.48 -3.46 -14.19
C GLY A 133 -4.23 -4.41 -15.12
N VAL A 134 -3.64 -5.55 -15.46
CA VAL A 134 -4.31 -6.54 -16.33
C VAL A 134 -5.56 -7.10 -15.66
N SER A 135 -5.51 -7.42 -14.35
CA SER A 135 -6.68 -7.93 -13.65
C SER A 135 -7.82 -6.90 -13.54
N GLN A 136 -7.50 -5.61 -13.44
CA GLN A 136 -8.50 -4.54 -13.54
C GLN A 136 -9.17 -4.55 -14.92
N ALA A 137 -8.37 -4.61 -15.99
CA ALA A 137 -8.91 -4.67 -17.36
C ALA A 137 -9.77 -5.91 -17.60
N ILE A 138 -9.39 -7.07 -17.05
CA ILE A 138 -10.20 -8.31 -17.12
C ILE A 138 -11.52 -8.11 -16.36
N LEU A 139 -11.50 -7.53 -15.14
CA LEU A 139 -12.72 -7.28 -14.36
C LEU A 139 -13.67 -6.34 -15.10
N ASP A 140 -13.15 -5.25 -15.67
CA ASP A 140 -13.94 -4.31 -16.46
C ASP A 140 -14.48 -4.96 -17.74
N ALA A 141 -13.70 -5.83 -18.40
CA ALA A 141 -14.14 -6.58 -19.58
C ALA A 141 -15.30 -7.54 -19.26
N VAL A 142 -15.18 -8.30 -18.17
CA VAL A 142 -16.24 -9.22 -17.73
C VAL A 142 -17.49 -8.44 -17.33
N ALA A 143 -17.35 -7.34 -16.60
CA ALA A 143 -18.46 -6.47 -16.22
C ALA A 143 -19.22 -5.94 -17.45
N LYS A 144 -18.50 -5.41 -18.45
CA LYS A 144 -19.08 -4.92 -19.71
C LYS A 144 -19.71 -6.02 -20.53
N ALA A 145 -19.02 -7.15 -20.70
CA ALA A 145 -19.50 -8.28 -21.48
C ALA A 145 -20.77 -8.92 -20.90
N THR A 146 -20.96 -8.84 -19.59
CA THR A 146 -22.10 -9.43 -18.88
C THR A 146 -23.16 -8.42 -18.46
N GLY A 147 -22.96 -7.12 -18.73
CA GLY A 147 -23.89 -6.03 -18.37
C GLY A 147 -24.06 -5.85 -16.86
N ARG A 148 -23.01 -6.13 -16.08
CA ARG A 148 -22.99 -6.01 -14.60
C ARG A 148 -22.02 -4.93 -14.14
N LEU A 149 -22.12 -4.50 -12.89
CA LEU A 149 -21.10 -3.70 -12.25
C LEU A 149 -19.90 -4.59 -11.84
N MET A 150 -18.69 -4.03 -11.78
CA MET A 150 -17.51 -4.79 -11.33
C MET A 150 -17.68 -5.39 -9.94
N CYS A 151 -18.33 -4.68 -9.00
CA CYS A 151 -18.62 -5.20 -7.66
C CYS A 151 -19.61 -6.38 -7.68
N GLU A 152 -20.55 -6.43 -8.63
CA GLU A 152 -21.48 -7.55 -8.80
C GLU A 152 -20.76 -8.78 -9.35
N VAL A 153 -19.85 -8.59 -10.33
CA VAL A 153 -18.99 -9.66 -10.85
C VAL A 153 -18.19 -10.30 -9.72
N VAL A 154 -17.54 -9.47 -8.91
CA VAL A 154 -16.76 -9.95 -7.77
C VAL A 154 -17.66 -10.68 -6.77
N ALA A 155 -18.79 -10.08 -6.38
CA ALA A 155 -19.69 -10.68 -5.41
C ALA A 155 -20.18 -12.08 -5.86
N ASP A 156 -20.61 -12.20 -7.12
CA ASP A 156 -21.06 -13.47 -7.68
C ASP A 156 -19.96 -14.54 -7.71
N GLU A 157 -18.78 -14.18 -8.25
CA GLU A 157 -17.71 -15.16 -8.44
C GLU A 157 -17.02 -15.59 -7.14
N TYR A 158 -17.13 -14.78 -6.07
CA TYR A 158 -16.64 -15.13 -4.74
C TYR A 158 -17.73 -15.61 -3.77
N GLY A 159 -18.98 -15.74 -4.25
CA GLY A 159 -20.11 -16.23 -3.44
C GLY A 159 -20.47 -15.31 -2.28
N CYS A 160 -20.31 -14.00 -2.47
CA CYS A 160 -20.65 -12.99 -1.48
C CYS A 160 -21.68 -11.99 -2.02
N THR A 161 -22.10 -11.04 -1.21
CA THR A 161 -23.04 -9.99 -1.59
C THR A 161 -22.37 -8.63 -1.56
N VAL A 162 -22.82 -7.70 -2.41
CA VAL A 162 -22.34 -6.30 -2.37
C VAL A 162 -22.74 -5.67 -1.03
N SER A 163 -21.75 -5.32 -0.22
CA SER A 163 -21.98 -4.67 1.07
C SER A 163 -22.55 -3.26 0.89
N GLN A 164 -23.53 -2.91 1.72
CA GLN A 164 -24.06 -1.55 1.82
C GLN A 164 -23.41 -0.75 2.96
N THR A 165 -22.52 -1.35 3.73
CA THR A 165 -21.79 -0.67 4.80
C THR A 165 -20.71 0.22 4.20
N PRO A 166 -20.71 1.55 4.47
CA PRO A 166 -19.65 2.42 4.00
C PRO A 166 -18.29 2.02 4.60
N ILE A 167 -17.27 1.98 3.76
CA ILE A 167 -15.89 1.80 4.20
C ILE A 167 -15.36 3.13 4.75
N PRO A 168 -14.74 3.17 5.94
CA PRO A 168 -14.12 4.38 6.46
C PRO A 168 -13.08 4.96 5.50
N ILE A 169 -13.13 6.27 5.29
CA ILE A 169 -12.17 6.95 4.41
C ILE A 169 -10.85 7.16 5.14
N PHE A 170 -9.81 6.54 4.62
CA PHE A 170 -8.42 6.73 5.01
C PHE A 170 -7.77 7.83 4.16
N THR A 171 -6.99 8.71 4.80
CA THR A 171 -6.38 9.87 4.14
C THR A 171 -4.89 9.99 4.42
N GLN A 172 -4.14 10.54 3.46
CA GLN A 172 -2.70 10.71 3.54
C GLN A 172 -2.30 12.18 3.48
N SER A 173 -1.49 12.63 4.44
CA SER A 173 -0.96 14.00 4.47
C SER A 173 0.36 14.15 3.71
N GLY A 174 1.09 13.07 3.53
CA GLY A 174 2.46 13.13 3.05
C GLY A 174 3.35 13.94 4.00
N ASP A 175 4.26 14.70 3.46
CA ASP A 175 5.19 15.55 4.22
C ASP A 175 4.54 16.81 4.80
N ASP A 176 3.47 17.31 4.15
CA ASP A 176 2.71 18.48 4.62
C ASP A 176 1.66 18.05 5.67
N ARG A 177 2.15 17.53 6.80
CA ARG A 177 1.35 16.86 7.81
C ARG A 177 0.50 17.79 8.69
N TYR A 178 0.74 19.09 8.66
CA TYR A 178 -0.02 20.08 9.45
C TYR A 178 -1.20 20.63 8.65
N ASP A 179 -0.96 21.31 7.54
CA ASP A 179 -2.00 21.91 6.72
C ASP A 179 -2.93 20.87 6.09
N ASN A 180 -2.37 19.70 5.69
CA ASN A 180 -3.20 18.63 5.16
C ASN A 180 -4.06 17.96 6.23
N ALA A 181 -3.61 17.88 7.50
CA ALA A 181 -4.45 17.43 8.60
C ALA A 181 -5.68 18.32 8.79
N ASP A 182 -5.53 19.64 8.69
CA ASP A 182 -6.65 20.58 8.75
C ASP A 182 -7.71 20.31 7.67
N LYS A 183 -7.26 20.06 6.43
CA LYS A 183 -8.15 19.69 5.33
C LYS A 183 -8.93 18.41 5.62
N MET A 184 -8.30 17.42 6.25
CA MET A 184 -8.91 16.14 6.63
C MET A 184 -9.95 16.32 7.75
N ILE A 185 -9.64 17.14 8.76
CA ILE A 185 -10.56 17.47 9.86
C ILE A 185 -11.80 18.16 9.32
N ILE A 186 -11.62 19.19 8.46
CA ILE A 186 -12.72 19.91 7.80
C ILE A 186 -13.62 18.95 7.00
N LYS A 187 -13.02 17.99 6.30
CA LYS A 187 -13.75 16.98 5.50
C LYS A 187 -14.25 15.80 6.32
N ARG A 188 -14.01 15.75 7.61
CA ARG A 188 -14.40 14.67 8.54
C ARG A 188 -13.90 13.29 8.08
N ALA A 189 -12.64 13.21 7.63
CA ALA A 189 -12.02 11.93 7.30
C ALA A 189 -12.01 10.99 8.53
N GLN A 190 -12.36 9.73 8.36
CA GLN A 190 -12.48 8.78 9.47
C GLN A 190 -11.14 8.27 9.97
N VAL A 191 -10.12 8.22 9.10
CA VAL A 191 -8.75 7.81 9.46
C VAL A 191 -7.79 8.85 8.90
N LEU A 192 -6.99 9.45 9.76
CA LEU A 192 -6.07 10.54 9.41
C LEU A 192 -4.86 10.55 10.36
N PRO A 193 -3.76 11.23 10.04
CA PRO A 193 -3.46 11.86 8.76
C PRO A 193 -2.57 10.99 7.85
N HIS A 194 -2.17 9.77 8.24
CA HIS A 194 -1.07 9.00 7.63
C HIS A 194 0.15 9.90 7.37
N ALA A 195 0.60 10.55 8.44
CA ALA A 195 1.75 11.44 8.40
C ALA A 195 3.04 10.62 8.24
N LEU A 196 3.95 11.09 7.38
CA LEU A 196 5.21 10.43 7.13
C LEU A 196 6.27 10.83 8.16
N ILE A 197 6.68 9.90 9.03
CA ILE A 197 7.74 10.09 10.03
C ILE A 197 8.99 9.27 9.63
N ASN A 198 9.52 9.58 8.46
CA ASN A 198 10.60 8.82 7.81
C ASN A 198 12.03 9.34 8.13
N ASN A 199 12.20 10.15 9.16
CA ASN A 199 13.50 10.68 9.58
C ASN A 199 13.56 10.83 11.09
N VAL A 200 14.55 10.21 11.73
CA VAL A 200 14.70 10.24 13.20
C VAL A 200 14.97 11.66 13.68
N GLN A 201 15.97 12.34 13.13
CA GLN A 201 16.43 13.64 13.65
C GLN A 201 15.39 14.76 13.47
N THR A 202 14.71 14.79 12.33
CA THR A 202 13.84 15.92 11.97
C THR A 202 12.37 15.71 12.26
N LYS A 203 11.90 14.43 12.34
CA LYS A 203 10.47 14.11 12.45
C LYS A 203 10.09 13.27 13.66
N LEU A 204 10.90 12.27 14.04
CA LEU A 204 10.67 11.47 15.23
C LEU A 204 11.18 12.19 16.50
N GLY A 205 12.39 12.69 16.45
CA GLY A 205 13.21 13.10 17.59
C GLY A 205 14.12 11.96 18.06
N GLU A 206 15.25 12.27 18.67
CA GLU A 206 16.24 11.28 19.12
C GLU A 206 15.65 10.31 20.17
N HIS A 207 14.70 10.79 20.95
CA HIS A 207 13.95 10.02 21.97
C HIS A 207 12.45 9.98 21.68
N GLY A 208 12.02 10.26 20.42
CA GLY A 208 10.62 10.25 20.02
C GLY A 208 9.85 11.54 20.37
N GLU A 209 10.51 12.56 20.91
CA GLU A 209 9.89 13.79 21.43
C GLU A 209 9.11 14.57 20.37
N LYS A 210 9.61 14.62 19.12
CA LYS A 210 8.94 15.36 18.04
C LYS A 210 7.66 14.69 17.55
N LEU A 211 7.65 13.36 17.49
CA LEU A 211 6.42 12.64 17.17
C LEU A 211 5.40 12.75 18.32
N LEU A 212 5.85 12.69 19.56
CA LEU A 212 4.97 12.87 20.73
C LEU A 212 4.31 14.27 20.72
N GLU A 213 5.07 15.32 20.40
CA GLU A 213 4.56 16.68 20.24
C GLU A 213 3.56 16.77 19.07
N TYR A 214 3.86 16.12 17.95
CA TYR A 214 2.95 16.08 16.79
C TYR A 214 1.63 15.38 17.13
N VAL A 215 1.65 14.24 17.84
CA VAL A 215 0.43 13.54 18.26
C VAL A 215 -0.42 14.41 19.20
N LYS A 216 0.21 15.10 20.15
CA LYS A 216 -0.49 16.06 21.03
C LYS A 216 -1.12 17.20 20.23
N TRP A 217 -0.35 17.81 19.32
CA TRP A 217 -0.86 18.85 18.42
C TRP A 217 -2.06 18.36 17.61
N LEU A 218 -1.96 17.18 16.99
CA LEU A 218 -3.03 16.63 16.16
C LEU A 218 -4.30 16.37 16.98
N ARG A 219 -4.18 15.78 18.16
CA ARG A 219 -5.29 15.59 19.10
C ARG A 219 -5.97 16.93 19.42
N ASP A 220 -5.20 17.91 19.85
CA ASP A 220 -5.72 19.22 20.27
C ASP A 220 -6.34 19.97 19.09
N ARG A 221 -5.74 19.83 17.90
CA ARG A 221 -6.28 20.39 16.66
C ARG A 221 -7.64 19.81 16.33
N ILE A 222 -7.81 18.49 16.40
CA ILE A 222 -9.09 17.83 16.16
C ILE A 222 -10.11 18.29 17.22
N LEU A 223 -9.78 18.28 18.50
CA LEU A 223 -10.68 18.67 19.57
C LEU A 223 -11.16 20.12 19.44
N THR A 224 -10.28 21.02 18.96
CA THR A 224 -10.58 22.43 18.78
C THR A 224 -11.37 22.72 17.50
N MET A 225 -11.04 22.00 16.41
CA MET A 225 -11.53 22.35 15.06
C MET A 225 -12.66 21.45 14.55
N ARG A 226 -12.98 20.36 15.24
CA ARG A 226 -14.12 19.50 14.85
C ARG A 226 -15.44 20.25 14.99
N ALA A 227 -16.34 20.03 14.04
CA ALA A 227 -17.65 20.69 14.02
C ALA A 227 -18.55 20.27 15.20
N ASP A 228 -18.38 19.03 15.68
CA ASP A 228 -19.14 18.48 16.80
C ASP A 228 -18.39 17.29 17.44
N GLU A 229 -18.83 16.88 18.62
CA GLU A 229 -18.20 15.81 19.40
C GLU A 229 -18.39 14.40 18.80
N SER A 230 -19.32 14.20 17.87
CA SER A 230 -19.52 12.91 17.20
C SER A 230 -18.38 12.55 16.25
N TYR A 231 -17.57 13.53 15.84
CA TYR A 231 -16.40 13.27 15.05
C TYR A 231 -15.26 12.74 15.91
N GLN A 232 -15.03 11.44 15.83
CA GLN A 232 -14.02 10.68 16.57
C GLN A 232 -13.17 9.89 15.58
N PRO A 233 -12.24 10.54 14.85
CA PRO A 233 -11.39 9.85 13.89
C PRO A 233 -10.37 8.93 14.57
N VAL A 234 -9.88 7.95 13.80
CA VAL A 234 -8.71 7.16 14.18
C VAL A 234 -7.45 7.89 13.70
N LEU A 235 -6.47 8.02 14.59
CA LEU A 235 -5.16 8.55 14.25
C LEU A 235 -4.30 7.44 13.68
N HIS A 236 -3.77 7.63 12.47
CA HIS A 236 -2.89 6.68 11.79
C HIS A 236 -1.62 7.38 11.33
N ILE A 237 -0.46 6.90 11.79
CA ILE A 237 0.83 7.53 11.53
C ILE A 237 1.80 6.46 11.03
N ASP A 238 2.44 6.72 9.87
CA ASP A 238 3.46 5.87 9.31
C ASP A 238 4.85 6.36 9.73
N VAL A 239 5.58 5.50 10.43
CA VAL A 239 6.86 5.86 11.01
C VAL A 239 8.07 5.25 10.30
N TYR A 240 7.88 4.48 9.22
CA TYR A 240 8.96 3.99 8.34
C TYR A 240 10.15 3.34 9.07
N GLY A 241 9.90 2.63 10.16
CA GLY A 241 10.93 1.99 10.98
C GLY A 241 11.70 2.93 11.90
N THR A 242 11.37 4.21 11.96
CA THR A 242 12.14 5.18 12.78
C THR A 242 12.06 4.90 14.28
N ILE A 243 10.95 4.34 14.80
CA ILE A 243 10.86 3.93 16.21
C ILE A 243 11.88 2.83 16.51
N GLY A 244 11.90 1.77 15.68
CA GLY A 244 12.89 0.70 15.83
C GLY A 244 14.34 1.19 15.65
N ALA A 245 14.56 2.17 14.75
CA ALA A 245 15.88 2.78 14.59
C ALA A 245 16.33 3.58 15.81
N ALA A 246 15.42 4.27 16.51
CA ALA A 246 15.74 5.06 17.69
C ALA A 246 15.87 4.21 18.97
N PHE A 247 15.00 3.22 19.16
CA PHE A 247 14.94 2.43 20.40
C PHE A 247 15.58 1.04 20.28
N GLY A 248 15.89 0.60 19.06
CA GLY A 248 16.42 -0.73 18.73
C GLY A 248 15.31 -1.72 18.34
N ASN A 249 15.41 -2.32 17.15
CA ASN A 249 14.38 -3.21 16.58
C ASN A 249 14.01 -4.43 17.45
N ASN A 250 14.88 -4.85 18.37
CA ASN A 250 14.65 -5.96 19.29
C ASN A 250 14.35 -5.50 20.73
N ASN A 251 14.33 -4.21 20.99
CA ASN A 251 14.06 -3.66 22.33
C ASN A 251 12.55 -3.36 22.50
N TYR A 252 11.77 -4.44 22.50
CA TYR A 252 10.31 -4.35 22.57
C TYR A 252 9.82 -3.61 23.82
N ALA A 253 10.54 -3.73 24.94
CA ALA A 253 10.17 -3.05 26.18
C ALA A 253 10.23 -1.52 26.03
N ALA A 254 11.34 -0.98 25.51
CA ALA A 254 11.50 0.46 25.30
C ALA A 254 10.53 1.01 24.22
N MET A 255 10.32 0.26 23.14
CA MET A 255 9.34 0.63 22.12
C MET A 255 7.91 0.66 22.72
N ALA A 256 7.56 -0.35 23.52
CA ALA A 256 6.25 -0.40 24.17
C ALA A 256 6.04 0.73 25.20
N ASP A 257 7.08 1.10 25.97
CA ASP A 257 7.02 2.27 26.85
C ASP A 257 6.70 3.53 26.07
N TYR A 258 7.41 3.77 24.97
CA TYR A 258 7.17 4.91 24.10
C TYR A 258 5.79 4.89 23.41
N LEU A 259 5.33 3.72 22.94
CA LEU A 259 4.01 3.57 22.34
C LEU A 259 2.89 3.81 23.38
N ALA A 260 3.09 3.45 24.64
CA ALA A 260 2.16 3.79 25.70
C ALA A 260 2.08 5.31 25.94
N GLU A 261 3.19 6.03 25.85
CA GLU A 261 3.19 7.51 25.93
C GLU A 261 2.42 8.12 24.75
N LEU A 262 2.61 7.61 23.53
CA LEU A 262 1.87 8.04 22.35
C LEU A 262 0.36 7.75 22.48
N GLU A 263 -0.02 6.58 23.03
CA GLU A 263 -1.42 6.25 23.33
C GLU A 263 -2.06 7.30 24.24
N GLN A 264 -1.39 7.64 25.35
CA GLN A 264 -1.90 8.65 26.27
C GLN A 264 -2.00 10.04 25.62
N ALA A 265 -1.02 10.40 24.77
CA ALA A 265 -1.03 11.65 24.03
C ALA A 265 -2.17 11.74 23.01
N ALA A 266 -2.56 10.62 22.42
CA ALA A 266 -3.61 10.54 21.41
C ALA A 266 -5.03 10.62 21.99
N LYS A 267 -5.23 10.27 23.27
CA LYS A 267 -6.58 10.23 23.90
C LYS A 267 -7.35 11.53 23.73
N PRO A 268 -8.65 11.46 23.37
CA PRO A 268 -9.53 10.27 23.41
C PRO A 268 -9.53 9.43 22.11
N PHE A 269 -8.69 9.74 21.13
CA PHE A 269 -8.68 9.08 19.84
C PHE A 269 -7.90 7.77 19.89
N HIS A 270 -8.34 6.78 19.11
CA HIS A 270 -7.59 5.56 18.86
C HIS A 270 -6.36 5.83 18.00
N LEU A 271 -5.22 5.16 18.29
CA LEU A 271 -3.95 5.37 17.61
C LEU A 271 -3.50 4.10 16.89
N ARG A 272 -3.10 4.26 15.63
CA ARG A 272 -2.42 3.27 14.80
C ARG A 272 -1.03 3.74 14.42
N ILE A 273 -0.06 2.85 14.54
CA ILE A 273 1.33 3.09 14.13
C ILE A 273 1.69 2.08 13.05
N GLU A 274 1.90 2.58 11.84
CA GLU A 274 2.35 1.80 10.70
C GLU A 274 3.88 1.77 10.64
N GLY A 275 4.46 0.60 10.34
CA GLY A 275 5.88 0.41 10.18
C GLY A 275 6.72 0.80 11.40
N PRO A 276 6.41 0.35 12.65
CA PRO A 276 7.15 0.78 13.84
C PRO A 276 8.64 0.42 13.76
N MET A 277 8.98 -0.64 13.03
CA MET A 277 10.34 -1.08 12.76
C MET A 277 10.47 -1.49 11.30
N ASP A 278 11.67 -1.38 10.75
CA ASP A 278 12.04 -1.86 9.43
C ASP A 278 13.36 -2.63 9.54
N CYS A 279 13.25 -3.94 9.43
CA CYS A 279 14.40 -4.84 9.42
C CYS A 279 14.84 -5.03 7.97
N ASP A 280 15.68 -4.14 7.46
CA ASP A 280 16.17 -4.09 6.06
C ASP A 280 16.83 -5.40 5.56
N CYS A 281 17.05 -6.39 6.44
CA CYS A 281 17.80 -7.59 6.11
C CYS A 281 16.95 -8.63 5.37
N ASP A 282 15.78 -8.97 5.88
CA ASP A 282 14.92 -10.01 5.31
C ASP A 282 13.52 -10.03 5.94
N ARG A 283 12.62 -10.71 5.24
CA ARG A 283 11.21 -10.88 5.60
C ARG A 283 11.01 -11.62 6.93
N GLU A 284 11.80 -12.67 7.20
CA GLU A 284 11.64 -13.46 8.43
C GLU A 284 11.97 -12.64 9.67
N THR A 285 13.07 -11.90 9.61
CA THR A 285 13.46 -10.99 10.69
C THR A 285 12.40 -9.92 10.97
N GLN A 286 11.79 -9.37 9.91
CA GLN A 286 10.69 -8.40 10.04
C GLN A 286 9.49 -9.01 10.74
N ILE A 287 9.05 -10.21 10.33
CA ILE A 287 7.90 -10.90 10.92
C ILE A 287 8.14 -11.17 12.41
N VAL A 288 9.32 -11.73 12.75
CA VAL A 288 9.69 -12.05 14.14
C VAL A 288 9.70 -10.79 15.01
N ALA A 289 10.32 -9.71 14.52
CA ALA A 289 10.42 -8.46 15.27
C ALA A 289 9.05 -7.83 15.51
N LEU A 290 8.22 -7.75 14.47
CA LEU A 290 6.89 -7.15 14.59
C LEU A 290 5.96 -8.00 15.47
N ALA A 291 6.00 -9.34 15.35
CA ALA A 291 5.25 -10.24 16.22
C ALA A 291 5.67 -10.10 17.69
N GLY A 292 6.98 -9.94 17.94
CA GLY A 292 7.50 -9.72 19.29
C GLY A 292 6.99 -8.41 19.92
N LEU A 293 6.99 -7.31 19.16
CA LEU A 293 6.44 -6.04 19.63
C LEU A 293 4.93 -6.12 19.83
N THR A 294 4.20 -6.74 18.91
CA THR A 294 2.74 -6.95 19.03
C THR A 294 2.40 -7.70 20.33
N ALA A 295 3.08 -8.82 20.57
CA ALA A 295 2.87 -9.60 21.81
C ALA A 295 3.20 -8.80 23.08
N GLU A 296 4.19 -7.92 23.04
CA GLU A 296 4.54 -7.08 24.19
C GLU A 296 3.47 -6.01 24.46
N LEU A 297 2.88 -5.38 23.41
CA LEU A 297 1.76 -4.45 23.57
C LEU A 297 0.53 -5.15 24.15
N ASP A 298 0.16 -6.32 23.59
CA ASP A 298 -0.97 -7.12 24.06
C ASP A 298 -0.79 -7.51 25.52
N ARG A 299 0.38 -8.00 25.91
CA ARG A 299 0.70 -8.40 27.26
C ARG A 299 0.57 -7.25 28.27
N ARG A 300 0.88 -6.01 27.85
CA ARG A 300 0.77 -4.80 28.68
C ARG A 300 -0.60 -4.13 28.61
N GLY A 301 -1.48 -4.55 27.71
CA GLY A 301 -2.79 -3.92 27.49
C GLY A 301 -2.71 -2.54 26.86
N ILE A 302 -1.64 -2.26 26.09
CA ILE A 302 -1.47 -1.01 25.35
C ILE A 302 -2.34 -1.09 24.09
N GLN A 303 -3.22 -0.11 23.88
CA GLN A 303 -4.26 -0.13 22.86
C GLN A 303 -3.81 0.48 21.51
N VAL A 304 -2.51 0.62 21.28
CA VAL A 304 -1.98 1.03 19.98
C VAL A 304 -2.04 -0.15 19.03
N GLU A 305 -2.72 0.01 17.87
CA GLU A 305 -2.69 -0.99 16.81
C GLU A 305 -1.44 -0.79 15.94
N LEU A 306 -0.66 -1.86 15.79
CA LEU A 306 0.49 -1.88 14.87
C LEU A 306 0.02 -2.33 13.49
N VAL A 307 0.48 -1.63 12.45
CA VAL A 307 0.15 -1.91 11.06
C VAL A 307 1.41 -2.36 10.33
N ALA A 308 1.37 -3.57 9.74
CA ALA A 308 2.44 -4.09 8.90
C ALA A 308 2.38 -3.49 7.50
N ASP A 309 3.51 -3.06 6.94
CA ASP A 309 3.66 -2.58 5.57
C ASP A 309 4.84 -3.29 4.88
N GLU A 310 6.08 -2.94 5.19
CA GLU A 310 7.27 -3.52 4.55
C GLU A 310 7.31 -5.04 4.71
N TRP A 311 7.70 -5.75 3.63
CA TRP A 311 7.74 -7.21 3.52
C TRP A 311 6.38 -7.90 3.55
N CYS A 312 5.27 -7.16 3.66
CA CYS A 312 3.90 -7.66 3.64
C CYS A 312 3.23 -7.34 2.28
N ASN A 313 3.84 -7.79 1.17
CA ASN A 313 3.50 -7.33 -0.17
C ASN A 313 2.64 -8.31 -0.98
N THR A 314 2.62 -9.60 -0.63
CA THR A 314 1.85 -10.63 -1.33
C THR A 314 0.70 -11.17 -0.48
N LEU A 315 -0.22 -11.91 -1.08
CA LEU A 315 -1.28 -12.59 -0.31
C LEU A 315 -0.68 -13.62 0.67
N GLU A 316 0.36 -14.31 0.23
CA GLU A 316 1.10 -15.28 1.05
C GLU A 316 1.77 -14.60 2.24
N ASP A 317 2.37 -13.42 2.03
CA ASP A 317 2.96 -12.63 3.12
C ASP A 317 1.91 -12.23 4.15
N ILE A 318 0.78 -11.71 3.70
CA ILE A 318 -0.28 -11.26 4.59
C ILE A 318 -0.84 -12.41 5.44
N ARG A 319 -1.03 -13.58 4.84
CA ARG A 319 -1.45 -14.76 5.60
C ARG A 319 -0.43 -15.12 6.66
N GLU A 320 0.85 -15.12 6.33
CA GLU A 320 1.90 -15.43 7.30
C GLU A 320 2.03 -14.37 8.39
N PHE A 321 1.94 -13.07 8.05
CA PHE A 321 1.90 -12.00 9.05
C PHE A 321 0.71 -12.15 9.99
N ALA A 322 -0.48 -12.47 9.46
CA ALA A 322 -1.69 -12.72 10.26
C ALA A 322 -1.55 -13.96 11.14
N ASP A 323 -1.12 -15.11 10.58
CA ASP A 323 -0.96 -16.37 11.31
C ASP A 323 0.04 -16.25 12.46
N ARG A 324 1.09 -15.46 12.27
CA ARG A 324 2.14 -15.19 13.26
C ARG A 324 1.87 -13.98 14.14
N ARG A 325 0.72 -13.32 13.97
CA ARG A 325 0.34 -12.09 14.69
C ARG A 325 1.42 -11.01 14.61
N ALA A 326 2.01 -10.83 13.43
CA ALA A 326 2.98 -9.80 13.16
C ALA A 326 2.28 -8.49 12.77
N GLY A 327 1.78 -7.78 13.77
CA GLY A 327 0.92 -6.62 13.68
C GLY A 327 -0.55 -6.95 13.99
N HIS A 328 -1.33 -5.93 14.28
CA HIS A 328 -2.79 -6.01 14.49
C HIS A 328 -3.54 -5.81 13.17
N MET A 329 -2.90 -5.16 12.21
CA MET A 329 -3.42 -4.83 10.89
C MET A 329 -2.32 -4.96 9.84
N VAL A 330 -2.75 -5.00 8.58
CA VAL A 330 -1.85 -4.94 7.43
C VAL A 330 -2.23 -3.76 6.54
N GLN A 331 -1.24 -3.09 5.98
CA GLN A 331 -1.44 -2.10 4.93
C GLN A 331 -1.59 -2.82 3.59
N ILE A 332 -2.71 -2.60 2.92
CA ILE A 332 -2.98 -3.17 1.61
C ILE A 332 -2.72 -2.13 0.53
N LYS A 333 -1.62 -2.30 -0.19
CA LYS A 333 -1.31 -1.55 -1.40
C LYS A 333 -1.61 -2.45 -2.59
N THR A 334 -2.74 -2.24 -3.24
CA THR A 334 -3.17 -3.13 -4.33
C THR A 334 -2.14 -3.31 -5.45
N PRO A 335 -1.36 -2.28 -5.86
CA PRO A 335 -0.28 -2.46 -6.82
C PRO A 335 0.87 -3.37 -6.35
N ASP A 336 1.11 -3.49 -5.03
CA ASP A 336 2.11 -4.41 -4.47
C ASP A 336 1.60 -5.84 -4.44
N LEU A 337 0.29 -6.03 -4.25
CA LEU A 337 -0.32 -7.35 -4.20
C LEU A 337 -0.41 -8.04 -5.55
N GLY A 338 -0.47 -7.26 -6.61
CA GLY A 338 -0.75 -7.75 -7.95
C GLY A 338 -2.26 -7.83 -8.22
N ALA A 339 -2.80 -8.99 -8.63
CA ALA A 339 -4.16 -9.10 -9.13
C ALA A 339 -5.23 -8.62 -8.15
N VAL A 340 -6.19 -7.82 -8.65
CA VAL A 340 -7.34 -7.34 -7.85
C VAL A 340 -8.23 -8.49 -7.37
N SER A 341 -8.15 -9.67 -8.01
CA SER A 341 -8.80 -10.89 -7.54
C SER A 341 -8.36 -11.31 -6.12
N TYR A 342 -7.17 -10.93 -5.69
CA TYR A 342 -6.67 -11.22 -4.34
C TYR A 342 -7.16 -10.23 -3.28
N THR A 343 -7.44 -8.99 -3.64
CA THR A 343 -7.92 -7.98 -2.68
C THR A 343 -9.31 -8.29 -2.15
N HIS A 344 -10.13 -9.05 -2.89
CA HIS A 344 -11.47 -9.44 -2.49
C HIS A 344 -11.51 -10.66 -1.57
N LEU A 345 -10.54 -11.56 -1.65
CA LEU A 345 -10.44 -12.71 -0.74
C LEU A 345 -10.24 -12.32 0.72
N ARG A 346 -9.76 -11.10 1.00
CA ARG A 346 -9.43 -10.62 2.34
C ARG A 346 -10.59 -10.08 3.14
N ALA A 347 -11.61 -9.57 2.48
CA ALA A 347 -12.78 -9.03 3.16
C ALA A 347 -13.59 -10.10 3.91
N HIS A 348 -13.26 -11.38 3.73
CA HIS A 348 -13.99 -12.51 4.27
C HIS A 348 -13.17 -13.46 5.18
N GLU A 349 -11.85 -13.28 5.27
CA GLU A 349 -10.96 -14.14 6.07
C GLU A 349 -10.51 -13.48 7.40
N THR A 350 -10.90 -12.24 7.66
CA THR A 350 -10.69 -11.53 8.95
C THR A 350 -12.07 -11.31 9.65
#